data_20e277672b7ed726d59814f9d334ba15
#
_entry.id   20e277672b7ed726d59814f9d334ba15
#
_cell.length_a   1.000
_cell.length_b   1.000
_cell.length_c   1.000
_cell.angle_alpha   90.00
_cell.angle_beta   90.00
_cell.angle_gamma   90.00
#
_symmetry.space_group_name_H-M   'P 1'
#
loop_
_entity.id
_entity.type
_entity.pdbx_description
1 polymer ?
#
loop_
_entity_poly.entity_id
_entity_poly.type
_entity_poly.pdbx_seq_one_letter_code
_entity_poly.pdbx_strand_id
1 'polypeptide(L)'
;MGFVEDTLAAPRPDELASVDLPRRLHYHTSPDSWQDEVVYFLLVDRFSDGAESTRPQLDRTRLADARPDQANGEPWRWDSWASSGSDRYQGGTLSGVASKLDYLQGLGVTTVWLSPVFRQRGHLDTYHGYGVQDFLDVDPRFGTREDLVELVAQAHQRGLRVLLDVIFNHSGANWLYPGGELKPAYTSGQYAFGDWRGDEGQP
;
A
#
# COMPACT_ATOMS: atom_id res chain seq x y z
N MET A 1 -14.67 1.59 20.76
CA MET A 1 -13.90 0.37 20.49
C MET A 1 -14.03 0.11 19.01
N GLY A 2 -12.90 -0.01 18.31
CA GLY A 2 -12.92 -0.19 16.88
C GLY A 2 -12.98 -1.67 16.49
N PHE A 3 -13.37 -1.97 15.27
CA PHE A 3 -13.43 -3.34 14.72
C PHE A 3 -12.13 -4.13 14.95
N VAL A 4 -10.98 -3.49 14.89
CA VAL A 4 -9.65 -4.12 15.09
C VAL A 4 -9.48 -4.55 16.55
N GLU A 5 -9.84 -3.68 17.52
CA GLU A 5 -9.76 -3.99 18.95
C GLU A 5 -10.69 -5.16 19.30
N ASP A 6 -11.90 -5.16 18.75
CA ASP A 6 -12.85 -6.24 18.97
C ASP A 6 -12.36 -7.55 18.33
N THR A 7 -11.74 -7.48 17.16
CA THR A 7 -11.16 -8.65 16.45
C THR A 7 -9.96 -9.22 17.21
N LEU A 8 -9.09 -8.37 17.76
CA LEU A 8 -7.93 -8.80 18.55
C LEU A 8 -8.32 -9.37 19.90
N ALA A 9 -9.43 -8.89 20.49
CA ALA A 9 -9.97 -9.38 21.76
C ALA A 9 -10.79 -10.66 21.60
N ALA A 10 -11.25 -10.99 20.37
CA ALA A 10 -12.04 -12.18 20.11
C ALA A 10 -11.18 -13.46 20.25
N PRO A 11 -11.72 -14.54 20.82
CA PRO A 11 -11.03 -15.83 20.82
C PRO A 11 -10.79 -16.27 19.37
N ARG A 12 -9.60 -16.84 19.12
CA ARG A 12 -9.31 -17.38 17.79
C ARG A 12 -10.28 -18.52 17.49
N PRO A 13 -10.91 -18.54 16.31
CA PRO A 13 -11.76 -19.65 15.92
C PRO A 13 -10.91 -20.91 15.70
N ASP A 14 -11.38 -22.04 16.16
CA ASP A 14 -10.72 -23.34 15.97
C ASP A 14 -10.71 -23.75 14.48
N GLU A 15 -11.74 -23.30 13.73
CA GLU A 15 -11.86 -23.54 12.31
C GLU A 15 -12.27 -22.26 11.56
N LEU A 16 -11.70 -22.04 10.38
CA LEU A 16 -12.05 -20.88 9.53
C LEU A 16 -13.55 -20.86 9.16
N ALA A 17 -14.16 -22.03 9.03
CA ALA A 17 -15.60 -22.16 8.74
C ALA A 17 -16.49 -21.60 9.86
N SER A 18 -15.96 -21.46 11.08
CA SER A 18 -16.70 -20.90 12.23
C SER A 18 -16.63 -19.38 12.30
N VAL A 19 -15.84 -18.73 11.42
CA VAL A 19 -15.76 -17.28 11.36
C VAL A 19 -16.99 -16.70 10.70
N ASP A 20 -17.77 -15.92 11.43
CA ASP A 20 -18.92 -15.20 10.86
C ASP A 20 -18.41 -13.96 10.11
N LEU A 21 -18.28 -14.10 8.81
CA LEU A 21 -17.84 -13.01 7.95
C LEU A 21 -18.99 -12.03 7.68
N PRO A 22 -18.74 -10.71 7.72
CA PRO A 22 -19.75 -9.72 7.38
C PRO A 22 -20.33 -10.00 6.00
N ARG A 23 -21.63 -10.17 5.92
CA ARG A 23 -22.35 -10.38 4.65
C ARG A 23 -23.02 -9.10 4.22
N ARG A 24 -22.81 -8.72 2.95
CA ARG A 24 -23.53 -7.61 2.32
C ARG A 24 -24.73 -8.17 1.53
N LEU A 25 -25.78 -7.39 1.42
CA LEU A 25 -26.94 -7.74 0.59
C LEU A 25 -26.59 -7.73 -0.91
N HIS A 26 -25.66 -6.88 -1.29
CA HIS A 26 -25.19 -6.73 -2.67
C HIS A 26 -23.67 -6.64 -2.71
N TYR A 27 -23.09 -7.38 -3.65
CA TYR A 27 -21.67 -7.32 -3.98
C TYR A 27 -21.51 -6.78 -5.39
N HIS A 28 -20.43 -6.04 -5.63
CA HIS A 28 -20.02 -5.71 -7.00
C HIS A 28 -19.68 -7.02 -7.73
N THR A 29 -20.24 -7.22 -8.92
CA THR A 29 -20.08 -8.47 -9.66
C THR A 29 -18.66 -8.63 -10.20
N SER A 30 -18.15 -9.86 -10.12
CA SER A 30 -16.96 -10.22 -10.89
C SER A 30 -17.28 -10.18 -12.38
N PRO A 31 -16.26 -9.96 -13.24
CA PRO A 31 -16.48 -10.01 -14.69
C PRO A 31 -16.78 -11.45 -15.13
N ASP A 32 -17.56 -11.60 -16.20
CA ASP A 32 -17.82 -12.90 -16.81
C ASP A 32 -16.52 -13.50 -17.41
N SER A 33 -15.64 -12.65 -17.89
CA SER A 33 -14.32 -13.01 -18.41
C SER A 33 -13.28 -11.96 -18.04
N TRP A 34 -12.20 -12.38 -17.40
CA TRP A 34 -11.06 -11.49 -17.09
C TRP A 34 -10.27 -11.09 -18.34
N GLN A 35 -10.45 -11.77 -19.47
CA GLN A 35 -9.81 -11.45 -20.75
C GLN A 35 -10.35 -10.15 -21.36
N ASP A 36 -11.54 -9.75 -20.95
CA ASP A 36 -12.22 -8.55 -21.42
C ASP A 36 -11.91 -7.31 -20.55
N GLU A 37 -11.15 -7.50 -19.47
CA GLU A 37 -10.80 -6.44 -18.54
C GLU A 37 -9.49 -5.74 -18.91
N VAL A 38 -9.48 -4.41 -18.79
CA VAL A 38 -8.28 -3.59 -18.85
C VAL A 38 -7.82 -3.32 -17.42
N VAL A 39 -6.83 -4.10 -16.98
CA VAL A 39 -6.30 -4.02 -15.62
C VAL A 39 -5.17 -3.00 -15.56
N TYR A 40 -5.29 -2.03 -14.67
CA TYR A 40 -4.24 -1.03 -14.39
C TYR A 40 -3.67 -1.27 -12.99
N PHE A 41 -2.43 -1.78 -12.91
CA PHE A 41 -1.70 -1.89 -11.66
C PHE A 41 -1.05 -0.56 -11.30
N LEU A 42 -1.17 -0.15 -10.04
CA LEU A 42 -0.51 1.04 -9.51
C LEU A 42 0.09 0.81 -8.13
N LEU A 43 1.22 1.44 -7.89
CA LEU A 43 1.77 1.64 -6.55
C LEU A 43 1.10 2.89 -5.95
N VAL A 44 0.36 2.71 -4.86
CA VAL A 44 -0.40 3.82 -4.24
C VAL A 44 0.51 4.99 -3.94
N ASP A 45 1.68 4.74 -3.31
CA ASP A 45 2.66 5.76 -2.99
C ASP A 45 3.12 6.61 -4.19
N ARG A 46 3.16 6.00 -5.39
CA ARG A 46 3.75 6.60 -6.60
C ARG A 46 2.72 7.22 -7.53
N PHE A 47 1.45 7.00 -7.29
CA PHE A 47 0.42 7.34 -8.25
C PHE A 47 -0.08 8.78 -8.11
N SER A 48 -0.64 9.15 -6.97
CA SER A 48 -1.20 10.48 -6.73
C SER A 48 -1.37 10.76 -5.24
N ASP A 49 -1.11 11.99 -4.83
CA ASP A 49 -1.48 12.52 -3.52
C ASP A 49 -2.73 13.42 -3.57
N GLY A 50 -3.30 13.62 -4.76
CA GLY A 50 -4.46 14.46 -4.99
C GLY A 50 -4.15 15.97 -5.05
N ALA A 51 -2.89 16.38 -4.89
CA ALA A 51 -2.49 17.78 -4.81
C ALA A 51 -1.73 18.28 -6.05
N GLU A 52 -1.75 17.53 -7.16
CA GLU A 52 -1.00 17.88 -8.38
C GLU A 52 -1.36 19.24 -8.96
N SER A 53 -2.63 19.64 -8.85
CA SER A 53 -3.10 20.94 -9.35
C SER A 53 -2.50 22.14 -8.61
N THR A 54 -1.95 21.91 -7.42
CA THR A 54 -1.31 22.95 -6.60
C THR A 54 0.18 23.09 -6.88
N ARG A 55 0.73 22.19 -7.69
CA ARG A 55 2.16 22.17 -8.04
C ARG A 55 2.41 22.85 -9.38
N PRO A 56 3.56 23.54 -9.53
CA PRO A 56 3.94 24.07 -10.83
C PRO A 56 4.13 22.92 -11.82
N GLN A 57 3.64 23.09 -13.03
CA GLN A 57 3.88 22.13 -14.11
C GLN A 57 5.36 22.13 -14.48
N LEU A 58 5.85 20.95 -14.89
CA LEU A 58 7.21 20.77 -15.35
C LEU A 58 7.46 21.63 -16.61
N ASP A 59 8.28 22.67 -16.47
CA ASP A 59 8.80 23.41 -17.61
C ASP A 59 10.00 22.66 -18.21
N ARG A 60 9.80 22.01 -19.34
CA ARG A 60 10.85 21.24 -20.03
C ARG A 60 12.00 22.10 -20.53
N THR A 61 11.82 23.41 -20.64
CA THR A 61 12.90 24.34 -21.05
C THR A 61 13.74 24.76 -19.85
N ARG A 62 13.28 24.53 -18.63
CA ARG A 62 13.92 24.92 -17.36
C ARG A 62 13.99 23.76 -16.37
N LEU A 63 14.45 22.61 -16.84
CA LEU A 63 14.51 21.40 -16.00
C LEU A 63 15.31 21.56 -14.71
N ALA A 64 16.29 22.46 -14.69
CA ALA A 64 17.06 22.76 -13.48
C ALA A 64 16.18 23.35 -12.36
N ASP A 65 15.13 24.09 -12.70
CA ASP A 65 14.24 24.74 -11.74
C ASP A 65 13.08 23.82 -11.31
N ALA A 66 12.87 22.72 -12.02
CA ALA A 66 11.84 21.73 -11.74
C ALA A 66 12.28 20.65 -10.73
N ARG A 67 13.42 20.87 -10.08
CA ARG A 67 13.91 19.93 -9.07
C ARG A 67 13.00 19.95 -7.86
N PRO A 68 12.47 18.78 -7.41
CA PRO A 68 11.83 18.72 -6.12
C PRO A 68 12.83 19.14 -5.05
N ASP A 69 12.35 19.90 -4.07
CA ASP A 69 13.14 20.22 -2.89
C ASP A 69 13.70 18.94 -2.30
N GLN A 70 14.93 19.01 -1.86
CA GLN A 70 15.71 17.87 -1.37
C GLN A 70 14.95 17.16 -0.24
N ALA A 71 14.31 16.07 -0.58
CA ALA A 71 13.82 15.16 0.45
C ALA A 71 15.05 14.42 1.00
N ASN A 72 15.85 14.93 1.91
CA ASN A 72 16.92 14.22 2.64
C ASN A 72 18.31 14.85 2.60
N GLY A 73 18.43 16.11 2.18
CA GLY A 73 19.74 16.76 2.12
C GLY A 73 20.64 16.35 0.95
N GLU A 74 20.25 15.33 0.17
CA GLU A 74 20.97 14.93 -1.03
C GLU A 74 20.40 15.63 -2.26
N PRO A 75 21.24 16.17 -3.16
CA PRO A 75 20.76 16.79 -4.38
C PRO A 75 20.02 15.76 -5.24
N TRP A 76 18.80 16.10 -5.64
CA TRP A 76 18.06 15.27 -6.58
C TRP A 76 18.80 15.17 -7.91
N ARG A 77 18.96 13.94 -8.43
CA ARG A 77 19.68 13.68 -9.67
C ARG A 77 18.90 12.71 -10.53
N TRP A 78 18.75 13.03 -11.81
CA TRP A 78 18.10 12.17 -12.79
C TRP A 78 18.81 10.82 -12.99
N ASP A 79 20.13 10.81 -12.86
CA ASP A 79 21.00 9.64 -13.02
C ASP A 79 21.16 8.82 -11.73
N SER A 80 20.58 9.27 -10.64
CA SER A 80 20.69 8.66 -9.31
C SER A 80 19.34 8.59 -8.61
N TRP A 81 18.31 8.16 -9.33
CA TRP A 81 16.94 8.11 -8.84
C TRP A 81 16.81 7.32 -7.54
N ALA A 82 17.48 6.15 -7.44
CA ALA A 82 17.45 5.33 -6.24
C ALA A 82 17.99 6.08 -5.01
N SER A 83 19.09 6.81 -5.16
CA SER A 83 19.68 7.56 -4.04
C SER A 83 18.95 8.85 -3.71
N SER A 84 18.11 9.37 -4.62
CA SER A 84 17.40 10.64 -4.45
C SER A 84 15.93 10.51 -4.06
N GLY A 85 15.38 9.31 -4.02
CA GLY A 85 13.98 9.16 -3.64
C GLY A 85 13.27 7.89 -4.08
N SER A 86 13.86 7.04 -4.93
CA SER A 86 13.18 5.83 -5.40
C SER A 86 12.90 4.83 -4.29
N ASP A 87 13.71 4.82 -3.25
CA ASP A 87 13.63 3.89 -2.13
C ASP A 87 12.78 4.41 -0.96
N ARG A 88 12.14 5.58 -1.14
CA ARG A 88 11.37 6.26 -0.08
C ARG A 88 9.94 6.51 -0.49
N TYR A 89 9.11 6.75 0.51
CA TYR A 89 7.74 7.21 0.28
C TYR A 89 7.71 8.55 -0.46
N GLN A 90 6.87 8.64 -1.48
CA GLN A 90 6.64 9.86 -2.27
C GLN A 90 5.31 10.55 -1.92
N GLY A 91 4.47 9.92 -1.10
CA GLY A 91 3.30 10.53 -0.52
C GLY A 91 2.00 10.33 -1.31
N GLY A 92 1.97 9.39 -2.23
CA GLY A 92 0.69 8.97 -2.84
C GLY A 92 -0.22 8.32 -1.82
N THR A 93 -1.53 8.57 -1.95
CA THR A 93 -2.55 8.15 -0.99
C THR A 93 -3.76 7.51 -1.65
N LEU A 94 -4.59 6.81 -0.87
CA LEU A 94 -5.86 6.24 -1.33
C LEU A 94 -6.82 7.33 -1.82
N SER A 95 -6.90 8.44 -1.11
CA SER A 95 -7.70 9.60 -1.55
C SER A 95 -7.12 10.24 -2.82
N GLY A 96 -5.80 10.22 -2.98
CA GLY A 96 -5.13 10.60 -4.22
C GLY A 96 -5.54 9.73 -5.39
N VAL A 97 -5.55 8.40 -5.20
CA VAL A 97 -6.05 7.45 -6.22
C VAL A 97 -7.52 7.74 -6.54
N ALA A 98 -8.37 7.95 -5.52
CA ALA A 98 -9.77 8.27 -5.71
C ALA A 98 -9.97 9.52 -6.58
N SER A 99 -9.13 10.55 -6.41
CA SER A 99 -9.16 11.77 -7.21
C SER A 99 -8.87 11.57 -8.71
N LYS A 100 -8.34 10.41 -9.10
CA LYS A 100 -7.94 10.08 -10.47
C LYS A 100 -8.81 9.00 -11.13
N LEU A 101 -9.90 8.59 -10.50
CA LEU A 101 -10.78 7.54 -11.06
C LEU A 101 -11.39 7.95 -12.40
N ASP A 102 -11.75 9.22 -12.59
CA ASP A 102 -12.26 9.70 -13.88
C ASP A 102 -11.19 9.66 -14.99
N TYR A 103 -9.93 9.95 -14.62
CA TYR A 103 -8.81 9.82 -15.53
C TYR A 103 -8.59 8.35 -15.94
N LEU A 104 -8.61 7.41 -14.98
CA LEU A 104 -8.45 5.98 -15.25
C LEU A 104 -9.61 5.45 -16.11
N GLN A 105 -10.84 5.83 -15.79
CA GLN A 105 -12.00 5.48 -16.60
C GLN A 105 -11.86 6.02 -18.04
N GLY A 106 -11.43 7.29 -18.19
CA GLY A 106 -11.19 7.91 -19.49
C GLY A 106 -10.09 7.24 -20.33
N LEU A 107 -9.14 6.54 -19.68
CA LEU A 107 -8.15 5.70 -20.35
C LEU A 107 -8.72 4.34 -20.83
N GLY A 108 -9.95 4.01 -20.45
CA GLY A 108 -10.55 2.72 -20.74
C GLY A 108 -10.20 1.62 -19.74
N VAL A 109 -9.63 1.97 -18.57
CA VAL A 109 -9.41 1.03 -17.46
C VAL A 109 -10.75 0.55 -16.95
N THR A 110 -10.87 -0.75 -16.69
CA THR A 110 -12.06 -1.37 -16.11
C THR A 110 -11.81 -1.94 -14.72
N THR A 111 -10.53 -2.20 -14.40
CA THR A 111 -10.12 -2.77 -13.12
C THR A 111 -8.84 -2.09 -12.62
N VAL A 112 -8.88 -1.54 -11.42
CA VAL A 112 -7.72 -0.95 -10.75
C VAL A 112 -7.14 -1.98 -9.78
N TRP A 113 -5.87 -2.31 -9.93
CA TRP A 113 -5.13 -3.18 -9.02
C TRP A 113 -4.21 -2.33 -8.16
N LEU A 114 -4.51 -2.25 -6.86
CA LEU A 114 -3.72 -1.51 -5.88
C LEU A 114 -2.58 -2.38 -5.36
N SER A 115 -1.37 -1.82 -5.28
CA SER A 115 -0.30 -2.43 -4.46
C SER A 115 -0.78 -2.64 -3.02
N PRO A 116 -0.14 -3.53 -2.22
CA PRO A 116 -0.60 -3.78 -0.87
C PRO A 116 -0.68 -2.49 -0.04
N VAL A 117 -1.81 -2.27 0.62
CA VAL A 117 -2.08 -1.07 1.42
C VAL A 117 -2.08 -1.34 2.92
N PHE A 118 -1.79 -2.58 3.32
CA PHE A 118 -1.79 -2.98 4.71
C PHE A 118 -0.67 -2.31 5.50
N ARG A 119 -0.88 -2.20 6.82
CA ARG A 119 0.03 -1.52 7.72
C ARG A 119 1.41 -2.16 7.73
N GLN A 120 2.43 -1.33 7.61
CA GLN A 120 3.82 -1.70 7.60
C GLN A 120 4.56 -1.06 8.78
N ARG A 121 5.82 -1.41 8.97
CA ARG A 121 6.68 -0.81 9.98
C ARG A 121 6.91 0.68 9.72
N GLY A 122 6.75 1.49 10.75
CA GLY A 122 6.93 2.94 10.66
C GLY A 122 8.34 3.36 10.29
N HIS A 123 9.34 2.61 10.73
CA HIS A 123 10.77 2.91 10.51
C HIS A 123 11.34 2.37 9.20
N LEU A 124 10.55 1.69 8.36
CA LEU A 124 11.00 1.13 7.08
C LEU A 124 10.35 1.84 5.90
N ASP A 125 11.15 2.14 4.89
CA ASP A 125 10.71 2.74 3.63
C ASP A 125 10.15 1.67 2.67
N THR A 126 9.17 0.90 3.12
CA THR A 126 8.50 -0.15 2.33
C THR A 126 7.33 0.41 1.51
N TYR A 127 7.58 1.51 0.79
CA TYR A 127 6.59 2.26 -0.01
C TYR A 127 5.78 1.41 -0.98
N HIS A 128 6.33 0.28 -1.39
CA HIS A 128 5.69 -0.66 -2.33
C HIS A 128 4.59 -1.53 -1.69
N GLY A 129 4.47 -1.54 -0.36
CA GLY A 129 3.42 -2.26 0.34
C GLY A 129 3.74 -3.70 0.73
N TYR A 130 4.88 -4.27 0.30
CA TYR A 130 5.19 -5.69 0.49
C TYR A 130 5.88 -6.01 1.83
N GLY A 131 6.01 -5.06 2.73
CA GLY A 131 6.58 -5.23 4.08
C GLY A 131 5.52 -5.27 5.17
N VAL A 132 4.43 -5.99 4.98
CA VAL A 132 3.25 -5.99 5.86
C VAL A 132 3.60 -6.43 7.28
N GLN A 133 3.16 -5.64 8.25
CA GLN A 133 3.21 -5.95 9.68
C GLN A 133 1.84 -6.39 10.21
N ASP A 134 0.79 -5.65 9.83
CA ASP A 134 -0.57 -5.90 10.27
C ASP A 134 -1.48 -5.98 9.05
N PHE A 135 -2.12 -7.14 8.87
CA PHE A 135 -3.04 -7.44 7.78
C PHE A 135 -4.47 -6.95 8.06
N LEU A 136 -4.72 -6.42 9.24
CA LEU A 136 -6.06 -6.02 9.67
C LEU A 136 -6.32 -4.54 9.50
N ASP A 137 -5.28 -3.74 9.18
CA ASP A 137 -5.43 -2.30 9.07
C ASP A 137 -4.67 -1.73 7.86
N VAL A 138 -5.06 -0.51 7.46
CA VAL A 138 -4.42 0.25 6.39
C VAL A 138 -3.22 1.00 6.94
N ASP A 139 -2.14 1.09 6.15
CA ASP A 139 -0.98 1.88 6.52
C ASP A 139 -1.36 3.38 6.55
N PRO A 140 -1.10 4.09 7.66
CA PRO A 140 -1.48 5.49 7.81
C PRO A 140 -0.83 6.42 6.79
N ARG A 141 0.28 6.00 6.15
CA ARG A 141 0.92 6.78 5.07
C ARG A 141 0.11 6.74 3.78
N PHE A 142 -0.70 5.70 3.56
CA PHE A 142 -1.61 5.61 2.42
C PHE A 142 -2.99 6.18 2.72
N GLY A 143 -3.37 6.25 3.97
CA GLY A 143 -4.68 6.73 4.41
C GLY A 143 -5.28 5.87 5.52
N THR A 144 -6.60 5.89 5.60
CA THR A 144 -7.38 5.15 6.59
C THR A 144 -8.16 4.01 5.93
N ARG A 145 -8.77 3.17 6.75
CA ARG A 145 -9.73 2.16 6.28
C ARG A 145 -10.93 2.81 5.58
N GLU A 146 -11.39 3.93 6.11
CA GLU A 146 -12.48 4.72 5.54
C GLU A 146 -12.12 5.25 4.15
N ASP A 147 -10.89 5.71 3.95
CA ASP A 147 -10.40 6.13 2.62
C ASP A 147 -10.41 4.98 1.62
N LEU A 148 -10.04 3.75 2.05
CA LEU A 148 -10.12 2.57 1.20
C LEU A 148 -11.58 2.22 0.85
N VAL A 149 -12.48 2.28 1.82
CA VAL A 149 -13.91 2.03 1.60
C VAL A 149 -14.49 3.04 0.62
N GLU A 150 -14.15 4.32 0.79
CA GLU A 150 -14.61 5.40 -0.08
C GLU A 150 -14.04 5.26 -1.50
N LEU A 151 -12.76 4.96 -1.65
CA LEU A 151 -12.13 4.68 -2.95
C LEU A 151 -12.87 3.56 -3.68
N VAL A 152 -13.13 2.44 -3.00
CA VAL A 152 -13.85 1.29 -3.59
C VAL A 152 -15.27 1.68 -3.99
N ALA A 153 -15.98 2.42 -3.13
CA ALA A 153 -17.34 2.88 -3.43
C ALA A 153 -17.37 3.80 -4.67
N GLN A 154 -16.46 4.76 -4.75
CA GLN A 154 -16.34 5.67 -5.89
C GLN A 154 -15.93 4.95 -7.19
N ALA A 155 -15.04 3.97 -7.10
CA ALA A 155 -14.66 3.14 -8.25
C ALA A 155 -15.87 2.33 -8.77
N HIS A 156 -16.61 1.70 -7.89
CA HIS A 156 -17.81 0.92 -8.25
C HIS A 156 -18.90 1.79 -8.88
N GLN A 157 -19.11 3.02 -8.40
CA GLN A 157 -20.04 3.98 -9.00
C GLN A 157 -19.68 4.32 -10.46
N ARG A 158 -18.41 4.21 -10.82
CA ARG A 158 -17.88 4.45 -12.17
C ARG A 158 -17.80 3.17 -13.02
N GLY A 159 -18.24 2.04 -12.48
CA GLY A 159 -18.11 0.74 -13.14
C GLY A 159 -16.69 0.17 -13.12
N LEU A 160 -15.78 0.77 -12.34
CA LEU A 160 -14.42 0.26 -12.15
C LEU A 160 -14.40 -0.79 -11.03
N ARG A 161 -13.72 -1.90 -11.24
CA ARG A 161 -13.43 -2.89 -10.20
C ARG A 161 -12.14 -2.51 -9.46
N VAL A 162 -12.02 -2.95 -8.22
CA VAL A 162 -10.80 -2.79 -7.43
C VAL A 162 -10.29 -4.16 -7.02
N LEU A 163 -9.03 -4.44 -7.37
CA LEU A 163 -8.27 -5.59 -6.87
C LEU A 163 -7.33 -5.12 -5.77
N LEU A 164 -7.41 -5.77 -4.63
CA LEU A 164 -6.52 -5.53 -3.52
C LEU A 164 -5.41 -6.60 -3.54
N ASP A 165 -4.15 -6.16 -3.59
CA ASP A 165 -3.00 -7.05 -3.49
C ASP A 165 -2.83 -7.52 -2.04
N VAL A 166 -2.90 -8.83 -1.82
CA VAL A 166 -2.79 -9.43 -0.49
C VAL A 166 -1.67 -10.45 -0.47
N ILE A 167 -0.71 -10.26 0.42
CA ILE A 167 0.47 -11.12 0.53
C ILE A 167 0.24 -12.24 1.53
N PHE A 168 0.07 -13.46 1.05
CA PHE A 168 -0.07 -14.64 1.91
C PHE A 168 1.26 -15.37 2.15
N ASN A 169 2.33 -15.02 1.42
CA ASN A 169 3.59 -15.75 1.46
C ASN A 169 4.48 -15.35 2.64
N HIS A 170 4.44 -14.08 3.05
CA HIS A 170 5.33 -13.54 4.08
C HIS A 170 4.70 -12.32 4.77
N SER A 171 5.22 -11.99 5.94
CA SER A 171 5.12 -10.67 6.56
C SER A 171 6.41 -9.88 6.35
N GLY A 172 6.41 -8.60 6.68
CA GLY A 172 7.62 -7.78 6.66
C GLY A 172 8.66 -8.21 7.69
N ALA A 173 9.72 -7.41 7.86
CA ALA A 173 10.80 -7.67 8.82
C ALA A 173 10.31 -7.47 10.28
N ASN A 174 9.40 -8.32 10.71
CA ASN A 174 8.70 -8.20 12.00
C ASN A 174 9.46 -8.79 13.19
N TRP A 175 10.49 -9.60 12.90
CA TRP A 175 11.27 -10.28 13.93
C TRP A 175 12.64 -9.66 14.08
N LEU A 176 13.08 -9.54 15.34
CA LEU A 176 14.46 -9.26 15.70
C LEU A 176 15.16 -10.58 15.98
N TYR A 177 16.09 -10.97 15.13
CA TYR A 177 16.87 -12.17 15.37
C TYR A 177 17.91 -11.94 16.47
N PRO A 178 18.34 -13.01 17.19
CA PRO A 178 19.43 -12.91 18.14
C PRO A 178 20.67 -12.25 17.51
N GLY A 179 21.17 -11.19 18.15
CA GLY A 179 22.27 -10.37 17.62
C GLY A 179 21.85 -9.13 16.84
N GLY A 180 20.54 -8.84 16.75
CA GLY A 180 20.02 -7.60 16.17
C GLY A 180 20.10 -7.51 14.65
N GLU A 181 20.50 -8.58 13.97
CA GLU A 181 20.66 -8.57 12.51
C GLU A 181 19.40 -9.03 11.78
N LEU A 182 19.10 -8.33 10.69
CA LEU A 182 18.18 -8.83 9.67
C LEU A 182 18.89 -9.94 8.89
N LYS A 183 18.55 -11.20 9.18
CA LYS A 183 19.07 -12.32 8.39
C LYS A 183 18.09 -12.64 7.27
N PRO A 184 18.56 -12.76 6.03
CA PRO A 184 17.73 -13.22 4.92
C PRO A 184 17.15 -14.59 5.24
N ALA A 185 15.86 -14.79 4.98
CA ALA A 185 15.15 -16.04 5.24
C ALA A 185 15.73 -17.28 4.51
N TYR A 186 16.58 -17.05 3.53
CA TYR A 186 17.16 -18.11 2.66
C TYR A 186 18.57 -18.52 3.02
N THR A 187 19.19 -17.93 4.03
CA THR A 187 20.51 -18.39 4.46
C THR A 187 20.33 -19.69 5.25
N SER A 188 21.03 -20.73 4.80
CA SER A 188 21.00 -22.05 5.45
C SER A 188 21.35 -21.95 6.93
N GLY A 189 20.48 -22.45 7.80
CA GLY A 189 20.68 -22.49 9.24
C GLY A 189 19.36 -22.53 9.98
N GLN A 190 19.39 -22.99 11.22
CA GLN A 190 18.25 -22.87 12.12
C GLN A 190 18.17 -21.42 12.61
N TYR A 191 17.03 -20.79 12.36
CA TYR A 191 16.74 -19.46 12.90
C TYR A 191 16.14 -19.61 14.30
N ALA A 192 16.83 -19.11 15.30
CA ALA A 192 16.19 -18.87 16.58
C ALA A 192 15.26 -17.67 16.41
N PHE A 193 13.99 -17.82 16.79
CA PHE A 193 13.10 -16.68 16.90
C PHE A 193 13.60 -15.75 17.99
N GLY A 194 13.65 -14.47 17.69
CA GLY A 194 13.90 -13.41 18.67
C GLY A 194 12.58 -12.73 19.05
N ASP A 195 12.68 -11.47 19.41
CA ASP A 195 11.55 -10.67 19.82
C ASP A 195 10.78 -10.11 18.61
N TRP A 196 9.48 -9.89 18.81
CA TRP A 196 8.67 -9.18 17.84
C TRP A 196 9.06 -7.69 17.83
N ARG A 197 9.20 -7.11 16.66
CA ARG A 197 9.54 -5.69 16.53
C ARG A 197 8.32 -4.80 16.66
N GLY A 198 8.42 -3.74 17.42
CA GLY A 198 7.50 -2.61 17.41
C GLY A 198 7.60 -1.76 16.13
N ASP A 199 6.78 -0.71 16.04
CA ASP A 199 6.74 0.18 14.87
C ASP A 199 8.07 0.89 14.61
N GLU A 200 8.80 1.20 15.68
CA GLU A 200 10.12 1.87 15.62
C GLU A 200 11.29 0.86 15.49
N GLY A 201 11.02 -0.41 15.27
CA GLY A 201 12.01 -1.46 15.11
C GLY A 201 12.62 -2.00 16.40
N GLN A 202 12.19 -1.51 17.56
CA GLN A 202 12.57 -2.03 18.89
C GLN A 202 11.87 -3.36 19.18
N PRO A 203 12.42 -4.18 20.10
CA PRO A 203 11.77 -5.39 20.61
C PRO A 203 10.41 -5.10 21.24
#